data_4349537830bfa56ec3ed0d3e3358e51b
#
_entry.id   4349537830bfa56ec3ed0d3e3358e51b
#
_cell.length_a   1.000
_cell.length_b   1.000
_cell.length_c   1.000
_cell.angle_alpha   90.00
_cell.angle_beta   90.00
_cell.angle_gamma   90.00
#
_symmetry.space_group_name_H-M   'P 1'
#
loop_
_entity.id
_entity.type
_entity.pdbx_description
1 polymer ?
#
loop_
_entity_poly.entity_id
_entity_poly.type
_entity_poly.pdbx_seq_one_letter_code
_entity_poly.pdbx_strand_id
1 'polypeptide(L)'
;MIYNEYSNNIAKRIGHYTQLPDGWAVAPMQMLCSLIDGEKQNGIERINLDVKYLRGERDAKTLTSGKYVAANSLLILVNGENSGEVFRTPIDGYQGSTFKLLSINYDMNTEYVLQVINLHRTILRENKVGSAIPHLNKKLFKAIEVPIPPYKEQQRIVEAANKVFMSLDVIMGSL
;
A
#
# COMPACT_ATOMS: atom_id res chain seq x y z
N MET A 1 -6.03 -12.95 24.03
CA MET A 1 -7.25 -13.63 23.56
C MET A 1 -7.85 -12.96 22.30
N ILE A 2 -7.99 -11.66 22.24
CA ILE A 2 -8.55 -10.91 21.07
C ILE A 2 -7.69 -11.05 19.79
N TYR A 3 -6.40 -11.25 19.91
CA TYR A 3 -5.46 -11.39 18.78
C TYR A 3 -5.67 -12.69 17.96
N ASN A 4 -6.02 -13.79 18.64
CA ASN A 4 -6.28 -15.07 17.96
C ASN A 4 -7.64 -15.11 17.24
N GLU A 5 -8.64 -14.38 17.75
CA GLU A 5 -9.94 -14.29 17.07
C GLU A 5 -9.87 -13.40 15.81
N TYR A 6 -9.03 -12.34 15.84
CA TYR A 6 -8.82 -11.47 14.67
C TYR A 6 -8.05 -12.18 13.55
N SER A 7 -6.97 -12.90 13.88
CA SER A 7 -6.22 -13.72 12.91
C SER A 7 -7.11 -14.81 12.30
N ASN A 8 -7.94 -15.46 13.11
CA ASN A 8 -8.87 -16.48 12.63
C ASN A 8 -10.02 -15.90 11.78
N ASN A 9 -10.48 -14.67 12.04
CA ASN A 9 -11.49 -14.00 11.20
C ASN A 9 -10.92 -13.48 9.88
N ILE A 10 -9.67 -13.01 9.85
CA ILE A 10 -8.97 -12.63 8.63
C ILE A 10 -8.68 -13.88 7.80
N ALA A 11 -8.16 -14.94 8.39
CA ALA A 11 -7.98 -16.23 7.73
C ALA A 11 -9.31 -16.81 7.22
N LYS A 12 -10.43 -16.68 7.93
CA LYS A 12 -11.76 -17.07 7.44
C LYS A 12 -12.29 -16.21 6.30
N ARG A 13 -11.95 -14.94 6.21
CA ARG A 13 -12.34 -14.04 5.08
C ARG A 13 -11.46 -14.20 3.84
N ILE A 14 -10.20 -14.61 4.01
CA ILE A 14 -9.28 -14.99 2.92
C ILE A 14 -9.41 -16.49 2.61
N GLY A 15 -9.97 -17.27 3.51
CA GLY A 15 -9.85 -18.70 3.64
C GLY A 15 -10.92 -19.51 2.95
N HIS A 16 -10.99 -19.49 1.63
CA HIS A 16 -11.42 -20.69 0.90
C HIS A 16 -10.24 -21.63 0.57
N TYR A 17 -9.02 -21.25 0.98
CA TYR A 17 -7.83 -22.08 0.76
C TYR A 17 -7.43 -22.75 2.08
N THR A 18 -7.94 -23.94 2.31
CA THR A 18 -7.52 -24.80 3.43
C THR A 18 -6.10 -25.35 3.26
N GLN A 19 -5.54 -25.23 2.05
CA GLN A 19 -4.16 -25.60 1.72
C GLN A 19 -3.62 -24.63 0.66
N LEU A 20 -2.39 -24.19 0.85
CA LEU A 20 -1.67 -23.45 -0.18
C LEU A 20 -1.20 -24.41 -1.29
N PRO A 21 -1.13 -23.95 -2.54
CA PRO A 21 -0.50 -24.71 -3.61
C PRO A 21 0.95 -25.06 -3.28
N ASP A 22 1.44 -26.16 -3.86
CA ASP A 22 2.85 -26.55 -3.71
C ASP A 22 3.79 -25.42 -4.20
N GLY A 23 4.82 -25.16 -3.41
CA GLY A 23 5.80 -24.10 -3.69
C GLY A 23 5.39 -22.69 -3.25
N TRP A 24 4.20 -22.53 -2.64
CA TRP A 24 3.80 -21.27 -2.00
C TRP A 24 4.25 -21.25 -0.55
N ALA A 25 4.54 -20.05 -0.05
CA ALA A 25 4.82 -19.78 1.35
C ALA A 25 3.81 -18.79 1.92
N VAL A 26 3.82 -18.57 3.23
CA VAL A 26 3.09 -17.49 3.91
C VAL A 26 4.09 -16.71 4.75
N ALA A 27 4.01 -15.39 4.70
CA ALA A 27 4.77 -14.52 5.59
C ALA A 27 3.93 -13.29 5.98
N PRO A 28 4.18 -12.69 7.16
CA PRO A 28 3.54 -11.44 7.53
C PRO A 28 4.06 -10.28 6.67
N MET A 29 3.21 -9.29 6.41
CA MET A 29 3.52 -8.12 5.56
C MET A 29 4.82 -7.43 5.98
N GLN A 30 5.14 -7.39 7.27
CA GLN A 30 6.39 -6.79 7.77
C GLN A 30 7.68 -7.46 7.24
N MET A 31 7.60 -8.68 6.71
CA MET A 31 8.71 -9.35 6.05
C MET A 31 8.83 -8.99 4.57
N LEU A 32 7.80 -8.43 3.97
CA LEU A 32 7.74 -8.11 2.55
C LEU A 32 8.03 -6.65 2.26
N CYS A 33 7.73 -5.77 3.21
CA CYS A 33 7.90 -4.34 3.06
C CYS A 33 8.08 -3.63 4.40
N SER A 34 8.55 -2.40 4.34
CA SER A 34 8.71 -1.52 5.48
C SER A 34 8.14 -0.13 5.22
N LEU A 35 7.72 0.54 6.30
CA LEU A 35 7.23 1.92 6.29
C LEU A 35 8.35 2.81 6.83
N ILE A 36 8.98 3.57 5.94
CA ILE A 36 10.11 4.43 6.27
C ILE A 36 9.83 5.88 5.92
N ASP A 37 10.76 6.76 6.21
CA ASP A 37 10.72 8.15 5.77
C ASP A 37 11.75 8.37 4.66
N GLY A 38 11.48 9.33 3.79
CA GLY A 38 12.46 9.83 2.84
C GLY A 38 13.63 10.51 3.54
N GLU A 39 14.73 10.67 2.83
CA GLU A 39 15.92 11.35 3.34
C GLU A 39 15.65 12.84 3.57
N LYS A 40 16.07 13.37 4.74
CA LYS A 40 15.92 14.79 5.03
C LYS A 40 16.82 15.63 4.12
N GLN A 41 16.22 16.60 3.44
CA GLN A 41 16.93 17.60 2.64
C GLN A 41 16.51 19.02 3.03
N ASN A 42 17.44 19.97 2.94
CA ASN A 42 17.23 21.38 3.21
C ASN A 42 17.83 22.23 2.10
N GLY A 43 17.24 23.40 1.84
CA GLY A 43 17.76 24.37 0.88
C GLY A 43 17.51 24.04 -0.59
N ILE A 44 16.72 22.98 -0.88
CA ILE A 44 16.37 22.62 -2.25
C ILE A 44 14.86 22.76 -2.38
N GLU A 45 14.41 23.57 -3.34
CA GLU A 45 12.98 23.71 -3.62
C GLU A 45 12.45 22.50 -4.37
N ARG A 46 11.39 21.88 -3.83
CA ARG A 46 10.72 20.73 -4.43
C ARG A 46 9.22 20.76 -4.16
N ILE A 47 8.47 20.07 -5.00
CA ILE A 47 7.03 19.92 -4.83
C ILE A 47 6.73 19.08 -3.56
N ASN A 48 5.76 19.56 -2.77
CA ASN A 48 5.19 18.80 -1.67
C ASN A 48 4.20 17.77 -2.21
N LEU A 49 4.56 16.51 -2.15
CA LEU A 49 3.76 15.38 -2.60
C LEU A 49 2.74 14.99 -1.52
N ASP A 50 1.81 15.90 -1.23
CA ASP A 50 0.72 15.61 -0.31
C ASP A 50 -0.49 14.94 -1.01
N VAL A 51 -1.43 14.45 -0.21
CA VAL A 51 -2.57 13.67 -0.70
C VAL A 51 -3.46 14.44 -1.69
N LYS A 52 -3.65 15.74 -1.49
CA LYS A 52 -4.48 16.57 -2.38
C LYS A 52 -3.83 16.78 -3.73
N TYR A 53 -2.51 17.02 -3.74
CA TYR A 53 -1.74 17.10 -4.97
C TYR A 53 -1.75 15.78 -5.73
N LEU A 54 -1.46 14.66 -5.04
CA LEU A 54 -1.41 13.33 -5.67
C LEU A 54 -2.77 12.84 -6.19
N ARG A 55 -3.88 13.38 -5.66
CA ARG A 55 -5.24 13.14 -6.17
C ARG A 55 -5.66 14.10 -7.29
N GLY A 56 -4.84 15.09 -7.61
CA GLY A 56 -5.22 16.15 -8.57
C GLY A 56 -6.27 17.12 -8.04
N GLU A 57 -6.48 17.19 -6.74
CA GLU A 57 -7.46 18.08 -6.10
C GLU A 57 -6.90 19.49 -5.87
N ARG A 58 -5.61 19.69 -6.05
CA ARG A 58 -4.92 20.96 -5.81
C ARG A 58 -3.66 21.07 -6.65
N ASP A 59 -3.32 22.32 -7.02
CA ASP A 59 -2.05 22.66 -7.66
C ASP A 59 -0.85 22.34 -6.77
N ALA A 60 0.31 22.18 -7.39
CA ALA A 60 1.56 21.94 -6.71
C ALA A 60 1.91 23.07 -5.74
N LYS A 61 2.37 22.71 -4.55
CA LYS A 61 3.03 23.60 -3.60
C LYS A 61 4.47 23.20 -3.47
N THR A 62 5.38 24.16 -3.40
CA THR A 62 6.79 23.93 -3.18
C THR A 62 7.17 24.13 -1.71
N LEU A 63 8.18 23.39 -1.29
CA LEU A 63 8.83 23.52 0.01
C LEU A 63 10.34 23.58 -0.23
N THR A 64 11.06 24.29 0.65
CA THR A 64 12.54 24.39 0.61
C THR A 64 13.23 23.37 1.50
N SER A 65 12.45 22.56 2.22
CA SER A 65 12.97 21.48 3.07
C SER A 65 11.91 20.39 3.27
N GLY A 66 12.35 19.17 3.47
CA GLY A 66 11.45 18.04 3.70
C GLY A 66 12.15 16.69 3.61
N LYS A 67 11.36 15.65 3.55
CA LYS A 67 11.82 14.27 3.34
C LYS A 67 11.77 13.95 1.85
N TYR A 68 12.91 13.88 1.21
CA TYR A 68 13.01 13.61 -0.24
C TYR A 68 12.54 12.19 -0.57
N VAL A 69 11.80 12.09 -1.66
CA VAL A 69 11.43 10.84 -2.31
C VAL A 69 11.57 10.99 -3.81
N ALA A 70 12.11 9.97 -4.46
CA ALA A 70 12.28 9.93 -5.91
C ALA A 70 10.94 9.72 -6.65
N ALA A 71 10.89 10.05 -7.92
CA ALA A 71 9.81 9.63 -8.81
C ALA A 71 9.64 8.10 -8.80
N ASN A 72 8.42 7.63 -9.05
CA ASN A 72 8.03 6.21 -8.97
C ASN A 72 8.16 5.56 -7.57
N SER A 73 8.37 6.35 -6.53
CA SER A 73 8.29 5.87 -5.15
C SER A 73 6.84 5.57 -4.76
N LEU A 74 6.65 4.69 -3.80
CA LEU A 74 5.34 4.35 -3.26
C LEU A 74 5.14 5.06 -1.91
N LEU A 75 4.11 5.88 -1.82
CA LEU A 75 3.70 6.56 -0.59
C LEU A 75 2.42 5.95 -0.07
N ILE A 76 2.44 5.42 1.15
CA ILE A 76 1.25 4.90 1.83
C ILE A 76 0.70 5.93 2.81
N LEU A 77 -0.59 6.21 2.71
CA LEU A 77 -1.28 7.12 3.61
C LEU A 77 -1.38 6.48 5.01
N VAL A 78 -0.78 7.13 5.99
CA VAL A 78 -0.78 6.64 7.38
C VAL A 78 -1.66 7.47 8.31
N ASN A 79 -2.04 8.70 7.93
CA ASN A 79 -2.92 9.56 8.70
C ASN A 79 -4.13 9.97 7.84
N GLY A 80 -5.31 9.93 8.42
CA GLY A 80 -6.57 10.33 7.79
C GLY A 80 -7.51 9.14 7.52
N GLU A 81 -8.70 9.47 6.99
CA GLU A 81 -9.80 8.51 6.81
C GLU A 81 -9.46 7.37 5.83
N ASN A 82 -8.66 7.65 4.82
CA ASN A 82 -8.27 6.67 3.80
C ASN A 82 -6.90 6.03 4.09
N SER A 83 -6.52 5.90 5.36
CA SER A 83 -5.27 5.24 5.76
C SER A 83 -5.12 3.85 5.10
N GLY A 84 -3.93 3.56 4.60
CA GLY A 84 -3.63 2.35 3.81
C GLY A 84 -3.72 2.55 2.29
N GLU A 85 -4.16 3.72 1.81
CA GLU A 85 -4.12 4.06 0.39
C GLU A 85 -2.67 4.29 -0.07
N VAL A 86 -2.31 3.70 -1.20
CA VAL A 86 -0.97 3.81 -1.77
C VAL A 86 -0.99 4.64 -3.04
N PHE A 87 -0.06 5.57 -3.14
CA PHE A 87 0.17 6.42 -4.30
C PHE A 87 1.55 6.18 -4.86
N ARG A 88 1.66 6.16 -6.17
CA ARG A 88 2.94 6.19 -6.88
C ARG A 88 3.28 7.65 -7.21
N THR A 89 4.46 8.10 -6.83
CA THR A 89 4.87 9.49 -7.09
C THR A 89 5.12 9.70 -8.58
N PRO A 90 4.48 10.70 -9.21
CA PRO A 90 4.68 10.99 -10.63
C PRO A 90 6.04 11.66 -10.91
N ILE A 91 6.57 12.36 -9.94
CA ILE A 91 7.83 13.11 -9.97
C ILE A 91 8.55 12.93 -8.64
N ASP A 92 9.81 13.34 -8.57
CA ASP A 92 10.51 13.49 -7.29
C ASP A 92 9.99 14.72 -6.52
N GLY A 93 10.10 14.68 -5.20
CA GLY A 93 9.60 15.75 -4.34
C GLY A 93 9.81 15.49 -2.87
N TYR A 94 9.08 16.23 -2.04
CA TYR A 94 9.04 15.99 -0.61
C TYR A 94 7.82 15.20 -0.19
N GLN A 95 8.04 14.17 0.59
CA GLN A 95 7.01 13.32 1.18
C GLN A 95 6.03 14.15 2.00
N GLY A 96 4.74 14.12 1.66
CA GLY A 96 3.70 14.76 2.45
C GLY A 96 3.62 14.19 3.87
N SER A 97 3.29 15.03 4.83
CA SER A 97 3.31 14.70 6.27
C SER A 97 2.39 13.54 6.69
N THR A 98 1.38 13.24 5.90
CA THR A 98 0.42 12.16 6.15
C THR A 98 0.87 10.80 5.60
N PHE A 99 2.00 10.76 4.91
CA PHE A 99 2.53 9.57 4.26
C PHE A 99 3.73 8.94 4.98
N LYS A 100 3.93 7.67 4.69
CA LYS A 100 5.22 6.98 4.81
C LYS A 100 5.64 6.47 3.44
N LEU A 101 6.93 6.36 3.21
CA LEU A 101 7.49 5.67 2.06
C LEU A 101 7.33 4.17 2.28
N LEU A 102 6.65 3.49 1.35
CA LEU A 102 6.49 2.05 1.34
C LEU A 102 7.66 1.43 0.57
N SER A 103 8.59 0.83 1.30
CA SER A 103 9.74 0.14 0.72
C SER A 103 9.43 -1.36 0.64
N ILE A 104 9.31 -1.88 -0.58
CA ILE A 104 9.04 -3.30 -0.85
C ILE A 104 10.36 -4.02 -1.11
N ASN A 105 10.51 -5.23 -0.54
CA ASN A 105 11.69 -6.04 -0.74
C ASN A 105 11.88 -6.39 -2.22
N TYR A 106 13.11 -6.39 -2.68
CA TYR A 106 13.49 -6.57 -4.09
C TYR A 106 13.17 -7.96 -4.65
N ASP A 107 13.03 -8.96 -3.79
CA ASP A 107 12.66 -10.34 -4.13
C ASP A 107 11.14 -10.55 -4.33
N MET A 108 10.35 -9.52 -4.04
CA MET A 108 8.91 -9.49 -4.25
C MET A 108 8.54 -8.71 -5.51
N ASN A 109 7.53 -9.18 -6.21
CA ASN A 109 6.89 -8.38 -7.25
C ASN A 109 6.12 -7.22 -6.62
N THR A 110 6.51 -6.00 -6.92
CA THR A 110 5.93 -4.78 -6.35
C THR A 110 4.41 -4.70 -6.56
N GLU A 111 3.94 -4.95 -7.78
CA GLU A 111 2.51 -4.87 -8.09
C GLU A 111 1.70 -5.96 -7.39
N TYR A 112 2.30 -7.15 -7.18
CA TYR A 112 1.67 -8.20 -6.38
C TYR A 112 1.45 -7.75 -4.94
N VAL A 113 2.47 -7.19 -4.29
CA VAL A 113 2.34 -6.67 -2.91
C VAL A 113 1.31 -5.55 -2.84
N LEU A 114 1.27 -4.65 -3.82
CA LEU A 114 0.26 -3.59 -3.89
C LEU A 114 -1.16 -4.14 -4.02
N GLN A 115 -1.37 -5.18 -4.83
CA GLN A 115 -2.68 -5.84 -4.94
C GLN A 115 -3.09 -6.46 -3.61
N VAL A 116 -2.18 -7.10 -2.88
CA VAL A 116 -2.46 -7.64 -1.54
C VAL A 116 -2.85 -6.53 -0.56
N ILE A 117 -2.13 -5.41 -0.56
CA ILE A 117 -2.48 -4.26 0.28
C ILE A 117 -3.88 -3.74 -0.08
N ASN A 118 -4.19 -3.63 -1.36
CA ASN A 118 -5.50 -3.18 -1.84
C ASN A 118 -6.65 -4.12 -1.43
N LEU A 119 -6.44 -5.42 -1.44
CA LEU A 119 -7.41 -6.40 -0.94
C LEU A 119 -7.74 -6.18 0.55
N HIS A 120 -6.79 -5.67 1.33
CA HIS A 120 -6.96 -5.41 2.75
C HIS A 120 -7.40 -3.96 3.08
N ARG A 121 -7.63 -3.12 2.06
CA ARG A 121 -7.98 -1.70 2.24
C ARG A 121 -9.18 -1.47 3.16
N THR A 122 -10.23 -2.22 2.98
CA THR A 122 -11.45 -2.11 3.80
C THR A 122 -11.15 -2.42 5.27
N ILE A 123 -10.46 -3.51 5.53
CA ILE A 123 -10.10 -3.91 6.90
C ILE A 123 -9.18 -2.86 7.55
N LEU A 124 -8.18 -2.36 6.83
CA LEU A 124 -7.27 -1.33 7.33
C LEU A 124 -8.01 -0.03 7.65
N ARG A 125 -8.96 0.38 6.81
CA ARG A 125 -9.78 1.57 6.99
C ARG A 125 -10.74 1.45 8.17
N GLU A 126 -11.37 0.28 8.36
CA GLU A 126 -12.32 0.02 9.45
C GLU A 126 -11.65 -0.14 10.81
N ASN A 127 -10.37 -0.50 10.84
CA ASN A 127 -9.59 -0.75 12.06
C ASN A 127 -8.50 0.31 12.32
N LYS A 128 -8.74 1.54 11.88
CA LYS A 128 -7.88 2.68 12.22
C LYS A 128 -7.79 2.88 13.73
N VAL A 129 -6.73 3.49 14.18
CA VAL A 129 -6.49 3.86 15.58
C VAL A 129 -6.44 5.37 15.73
N GLY A 130 -6.69 5.87 16.95
CA GLY A 130 -6.77 7.31 17.23
C GLY A 130 -8.19 7.86 17.13
N SER A 131 -8.58 8.67 18.11
CA SER A 131 -9.93 9.24 18.22
C SER A 131 -10.06 10.60 17.54
N ALA A 132 -9.05 11.46 17.64
CA ALA A 132 -9.10 12.81 17.09
C ALA A 132 -8.62 12.86 15.62
N ILE A 133 -7.53 12.16 15.32
CA ILE A 133 -7.00 12.01 13.95
C ILE A 133 -6.84 10.51 13.71
N PRO A 134 -7.69 9.92 12.85
CA PRO A 134 -7.55 8.50 12.55
C PRO A 134 -6.23 8.24 11.82
N HIS A 135 -5.58 7.14 12.18
CA HIS A 135 -4.33 6.73 11.53
C HIS A 135 -4.27 5.22 11.33
N LEU A 136 -3.42 4.81 10.40
CA LEU A 136 -3.19 3.42 10.05
C LEU A 136 -2.81 2.61 11.29
N ASN A 137 -3.54 1.54 11.54
CA ASN A 137 -3.13 0.54 12.51
C ASN A 137 -1.91 -0.22 11.97
N LYS A 138 -0.72 0.31 12.25
CA LYS A 138 0.55 -0.27 11.76
C LYS A 138 0.78 -1.68 12.28
N LYS A 139 0.26 -2.01 13.47
CA LYS A 139 0.37 -3.36 14.05
C LYS A 139 -0.45 -4.35 13.22
N LEU A 140 -1.68 -3.98 12.88
CA LEU A 140 -2.53 -4.77 11.99
C LEU A 140 -1.91 -4.90 10.59
N PHE A 141 -1.44 -3.79 10.00
CA PHE A 141 -0.80 -3.81 8.68
C PHE A 141 0.40 -4.77 8.64
N LYS A 142 1.29 -4.70 9.64
CA LYS A 142 2.47 -5.55 9.74
C LYS A 142 2.14 -7.03 9.90
N ALA A 143 1.00 -7.33 10.53
CA ALA A 143 0.56 -8.69 10.84
C ALA A 143 -0.28 -9.34 9.72
N ILE A 144 -0.60 -8.63 8.64
CA ILE A 144 -1.31 -9.22 7.49
C ILE A 144 -0.53 -10.43 6.99
N GLU A 145 -1.14 -11.59 7.02
CA GLU A 145 -0.56 -12.81 6.43
C GLU A 145 -0.73 -12.80 4.91
N VAL A 146 0.38 -12.89 4.21
CA VAL A 146 0.43 -12.81 2.75
C VAL A 146 0.84 -14.16 2.18
N PRO A 147 0.01 -14.79 1.33
CA PRO A 147 0.44 -15.94 0.55
C PRO A 147 1.47 -15.50 -0.49
N ILE A 148 2.58 -16.18 -0.56
CA ILE A 148 3.72 -15.84 -1.43
C ILE A 148 3.93 -16.94 -2.46
N PRO A 149 3.42 -16.77 -3.69
CA PRO A 149 3.75 -17.65 -4.79
C PRO A 149 5.21 -17.47 -5.25
N PRO A 150 5.78 -18.42 -6.00
CA PRO A 150 7.02 -18.19 -6.72
C PRO A 150 6.96 -16.91 -7.58
N TYR A 151 8.07 -16.20 -7.74
CA TYR A 151 8.10 -14.87 -8.38
C TYR A 151 7.41 -14.83 -9.76
N LYS A 152 7.64 -15.83 -10.61
CA LYS A 152 6.96 -15.94 -11.92
C LYS A 152 5.43 -16.05 -11.80
N GLU A 153 4.96 -16.69 -10.76
CA GLU A 153 3.53 -16.81 -10.49
C GLU A 153 2.95 -15.49 -9.98
N GLN A 154 3.71 -14.73 -9.16
CA GLN A 154 3.33 -13.35 -8.79
C GLN A 154 3.11 -12.50 -10.05
N GLN A 155 4.02 -12.55 -11.02
CA GLN A 155 3.88 -11.84 -12.30
C GLN A 155 2.62 -12.26 -13.06
N ARG A 156 2.35 -13.55 -13.18
CA ARG A 156 1.16 -14.08 -13.86
C ARG A 156 -0.15 -13.61 -13.19
N ILE A 157 -0.18 -13.60 -11.87
CA ILE A 157 -1.33 -13.12 -11.09
C ILE A 157 -1.57 -11.63 -11.37
N VAL A 158 -0.52 -10.81 -11.35
CA VAL A 158 -0.60 -9.38 -11.68
C VAL A 158 -1.12 -9.15 -13.10
N GLU A 159 -0.58 -9.86 -14.08
CA GLU A 159 -1.02 -9.77 -15.48
C GLU A 159 -2.50 -10.16 -15.65
N ALA A 160 -2.92 -11.26 -15.00
CA ALA A 160 -4.30 -11.71 -15.05
C ALA A 160 -5.26 -10.69 -14.42
N ALA A 161 -4.91 -10.14 -13.24
CA ALA A 161 -5.70 -9.11 -12.58
C ALA A 161 -5.81 -7.84 -13.44
N ASN A 162 -4.73 -7.37 -14.03
CA ASN A 162 -4.73 -6.20 -14.91
C ASN A 162 -5.63 -6.40 -16.13
N LYS A 163 -5.63 -7.59 -16.75
CA LYS A 163 -6.53 -7.91 -17.86
C LYS A 163 -8.00 -7.82 -17.46
N VAL A 164 -8.35 -8.32 -16.27
CA VAL A 164 -9.72 -8.24 -15.74
C VAL A 164 -10.14 -6.78 -15.53
N PHE A 165 -9.28 -5.96 -14.88
CA PHE A 165 -9.57 -4.54 -14.66
C PHE A 165 -9.74 -3.78 -15.98
N MET A 166 -8.85 -3.96 -16.95
CA MET A 166 -8.98 -3.35 -18.27
C MET A 166 -10.28 -3.73 -18.99
N SER A 167 -10.71 -4.99 -18.87
CA SER A 167 -11.97 -5.45 -19.46
C SER A 167 -13.19 -4.82 -18.79
N LEU A 168 -13.15 -4.65 -17.47
CA LEU A 168 -14.20 -3.96 -16.71
C LEU A 168 -14.29 -2.47 -17.09
N ASP A 169 -13.17 -1.79 -17.23
CA ASP A 169 -13.13 -0.38 -17.64
C ASP A 169 -13.73 -0.17 -19.03
N VAL A 170 -13.46 -1.07 -19.98
CA VAL A 170 -14.05 -1.05 -21.32
C VAL A 170 -15.57 -1.23 -21.24
N ILE A 171 -16.07 -2.18 -20.45
CA ILE A 171 -17.51 -2.43 -20.28
C ILE A 171 -18.17 -1.21 -19.64
N MET A 172 -17.59 -0.65 -18.57
CA MET A 172 -18.16 0.52 -17.88
C MET A 172 -18.10 1.80 -18.72
N GLY A 173 -17.08 1.97 -19.55
CA GLY A 173 -16.98 3.10 -20.48
C GLY A 173 -17.93 3.01 -21.69
N SER A 174 -18.57 1.85 -21.91
CA SER A 174 -19.55 1.62 -22.98
C SER A 174 -21.01 1.72 -22.52
N LEU A 175 -21.26 1.93 -21.24
CA LEU A 175 -22.57 2.17 -20.62
C LEU A 175 -22.85 3.66 -20.45
#